data_2e3a820a58581c08c5f770975201e663
#
_entry.id   2e3a820a58581c08c5f770975201e663
#
_cell.length_a   1.000
_cell.length_b   1.000
_cell.length_c   1.000
_cell.angle_alpha   90.00
_cell.angle_beta   90.00
_cell.angle_gamma   90.00
#
_symmetry.space_group_name_H-M   'P 1'
#
loop_
_entity.id
_entity.type
_entity.pdbx_description
1 polymer ?
#
loop_
_entity_poly.entity_id
_entity_poly.type
_entity_poly.pdbx_seq_one_letter_code
_entity_poly.pdbx_strand_id
1 'polypeptide(L)'
;MTIQEIITRKEDQTFDCKSIQIEPKALAVPIVAFANADGGVIAIGVSDKTRKIEGVDQHTEKLNELLRVPLDFCNPSVPITTDLVPCTDKVGNDNHILLMYIPASSELHANQADEAYMRVGDKSRKLSFEERIQLMYDKGERYYEDTAVYGATVDDIDMTAVERYTELIGYAKSAKQYLHENNNFITTNAKGEEQVSVACILLFGKYPQKFFPRGRTRFIRYKGTEERVGAEMNVIKDVTFEGTILDQVKATIAYLETQVEEHTFLGQHGQFVTHRDYPKFVIQEMVVNACCHRAYNIKGTEIQIKMFDNRLVFESPGRLPGMVKPSNIRHTHFSRNPKIAQFLKAYDFVKEFGEGVDRVCRELEANGTPHLSFHLNDFILKITVPKVVSQAESQTNATANSSKRTVNATVNAQNATANSENLIKRLIEKATVRGEKLTANRISILRLIAENPYITKEEMAAITSLNASTIMRNIKFMRDKYLRRVGSDKNGFWEIID
;
A
#
# COMPACT_ATOMS: atom_id res chain seq x y z
N MET A 1 14.83 -13.28 18.59
CA MET A 1 15.55 -11.98 18.87
C MET A 1 16.63 -12.26 19.89
N THR A 2 17.79 -11.61 19.76
CA THR A 2 18.88 -11.69 20.76
C THR A 2 18.66 -10.64 21.86
N ILE A 3 19.29 -10.85 23.03
CA ILE A 3 19.22 -9.88 24.14
C ILE A 3 19.74 -8.51 23.72
N GLN A 4 20.80 -8.47 22.89
CA GLN A 4 21.35 -7.21 22.40
C GLN A 4 20.36 -6.44 21.50
N GLU A 5 19.61 -7.15 20.67
CA GLU A 5 18.56 -6.54 19.84
C GLU A 5 17.44 -5.97 20.70
N ILE A 6 17.00 -6.71 21.74
CA ILE A 6 15.91 -6.31 22.64
C ILE A 6 16.27 -5.00 23.35
N ILE A 7 17.49 -4.89 23.86
CA ILE A 7 17.94 -3.70 24.65
C ILE A 7 18.15 -2.48 23.74
N THR A 8 18.69 -2.69 22.52
CA THR A 8 19.08 -1.58 21.64
C THR A 8 17.96 -1.14 20.72
N ARG A 9 16.97 -1.99 20.43
CA ARG A 9 15.84 -1.67 19.55
C ARG A 9 14.92 -0.66 20.25
N LYS A 10 14.64 0.44 19.59
CA LYS A 10 13.60 1.39 20.01
C LYS A 10 12.23 0.76 19.79
N GLU A 11 11.26 1.16 20.60
CA GLU A 11 9.86 0.83 20.37
C GLU A 11 9.42 1.43 19.04
N ASP A 12 8.66 0.63 18.29
CA ASP A 12 8.22 0.97 16.95
C ASP A 12 6.84 0.35 16.65
N GLN A 13 6.44 0.34 15.38
CA GLN A 13 5.19 -0.25 14.88
C GLN A 13 5.05 -1.74 15.23
N THR A 14 6.14 -2.46 15.49
CA THR A 14 6.17 -3.93 15.64
C THR A 14 6.92 -4.40 16.88
N PHE A 15 7.37 -3.51 17.73
CA PHE A 15 8.13 -3.88 18.92
C PHE A 15 7.81 -2.96 20.11
N ASP A 16 7.66 -3.56 21.30
CA ASP A 16 7.42 -2.86 22.54
C ASP A 16 8.14 -3.58 23.71
N CYS A 17 8.52 -2.84 24.78
CA CYS A 17 9.08 -3.41 26.00
C CYS A 17 8.17 -3.10 27.18
N LYS A 18 8.06 -4.08 28.08
CA LYS A 18 7.26 -3.90 29.29
C LYS A 18 7.95 -4.50 30.52
N SER A 19 7.83 -3.79 31.62
CA SER A 19 8.25 -4.30 32.94
C SER A 19 7.44 -5.55 33.28
N ILE A 20 8.05 -6.50 34.01
CA ILE A 20 7.35 -7.66 34.59
C ILE A 20 6.24 -7.23 35.57
N GLN A 21 6.34 -6.00 36.13
CA GLN A 21 5.35 -5.45 37.06
C GLN A 21 4.14 -4.83 36.37
N ILE A 22 4.05 -4.94 35.03
CA ILE A 22 2.90 -4.39 34.30
C ILE A 22 1.60 -5.04 34.78
N GLU A 23 0.55 -4.24 34.93
CA GLU A 23 -0.77 -4.77 35.24
C GLU A 23 -1.41 -5.46 34.03
N PRO A 24 -2.14 -6.58 34.21
CA PRO A 24 -2.78 -7.33 33.13
C PRO A 24 -3.66 -6.47 32.24
N LYS A 25 -4.47 -5.58 32.82
CA LYS A 25 -5.32 -4.64 32.05
C LYS A 25 -4.49 -3.68 31.18
N ALA A 26 -3.33 -3.28 31.68
CA ALA A 26 -2.43 -2.40 30.94
C ALA A 26 -1.70 -3.14 29.81
N LEU A 27 -1.37 -4.43 30.01
CA LEU A 27 -0.75 -5.27 28.98
C LEU A 27 -1.73 -5.62 27.85
N ALA A 28 -3.04 -5.73 28.14
CA ALA A 28 -4.05 -5.96 27.11
C ALA A 28 -4.04 -4.85 26.02
N VAL A 29 -3.73 -3.61 26.39
CA VAL A 29 -3.73 -2.47 25.45
C VAL A 29 -2.74 -2.67 24.30
N PRO A 30 -1.42 -2.86 24.52
CA PRO A 30 -0.49 -3.12 23.41
C PRO A 30 -0.76 -4.45 22.69
N ILE A 31 -1.25 -5.51 23.36
CA ILE A 31 -1.63 -6.76 22.69
C ILE A 31 -2.74 -6.51 21.67
N VAL A 32 -3.84 -5.88 22.08
CA VAL A 32 -4.93 -5.48 21.19
C VAL A 32 -4.44 -4.58 20.08
N ALA A 33 -3.59 -3.61 20.39
CA ALA A 33 -3.09 -2.65 19.41
C ALA A 33 -2.22 -3.31 18.33
N PHE A 34 -1.38 -4.28 18.69
CA PHE A 34 -0.60 -5.06 17.73
C PHE A 34 -1.48 -5.99 16.89
N ALA A 35 -2.42 -6.72 17.50
CA ALA A 35 -3.34 -7.59 16.79
C ALA A 35 -4.21 -6.83 15.77
N ASN A 36 -4.62 -5.62 16.11
CA ASN A 36 -5.40 -4.76 15.22
C ASN A 36 -4.56 -4.10 14.11
N ALA A 37 -3.23 -4.06 14.24
CA ALA A 37 -2.31 -3.47 13.28
C ALA A 37 -1.50 -4.55 12.52
N ASP A 38 -0.19 -4.41 12.50
CA ASP A 38 0.73 -5.25 11.72
C ASP A 38 1.24 -6.49 12.49
N GLY A 39 0.73 -6.71 13.69
CA GLY A 39 1.35 -7.63 14.64
C GLY A 39 2.61 -7.04 15.26
N GLY A 40 3.29 -7.83 16.11
CA GLY A 40 4.51 -7.37 16.74
C GLY A 40 4.99 -8.27 17.85
N VAL A 41 5.99 -7.79 18.59
CA VAL A 41 6.61 -8.50 19.72
C VAL A 41 6.61 -7.59 20.93
N ILE A 42 6.17 -8.13 22.06
CA ILE A 42 6.31 -7.48 23.37
C ILE A 42 7.37 -8.25 24.16
N ALA A 43 8.44 -7.54 24.58
CA ALA A 43 9.46 -8.07 25.48
C ALA A 43 9.11 -7.71 26.94
N ILE A 44 8.79 -8.72 27.75
CA ILE A 44 8.44 -8.56 29.16
C ILE A 44 9.64 -8.90 30.04
N GLY A 45 9.87 -8.10 31.07
CA GLY A 45 11.04 -8.17 31.94
C GLY A 45 12.13 -7.17 31.56
N VAL A 46 11.76 -6.15 30.77
CA VAL A 46 12.61 -5.01 30.42
C VAL A 46 11.87 -3.72 30.74
N SER A 47 12.50 -2.84 31.52
CA SER A 47 11.91 -1.55 31.86
C SER A 47 11.72 -0.66 30.63
N ASP A 48 10.49 -0.15 30.41
CA ASP A 48 10.13 0.72 29.28
C ASP A 48 11.04 1.97 29.20
N LYS A 49 11.27 2.62 30.35
CA LYS A 49 11.96 3.91 30.42
C LYS A 49 13.48 3.78 30.41
N THR A 50 14.00 2.82 31.14
CA THR A 50 15.46 2.73 31.42
C THR A 50 16.14 1.65 30.60
N ARG A 51 15.38 0.75 29.94
CA ARG A 51 15.86 -0.42 29.21
C ARG A 51 16.70 -1.37 30.07
N LYS A 52 16.57 -1.27 31.38
CA LYS A 52 17.23 -2.20 32.30
C LYS A 52 16.51 -3.54 32.28
N ILE A 53 17.29 -4.60 32.30
CA ILE A 53 16.79 -5.97 32.40
C ILE A 53 16.31 -6.21 33.82
N GLU A 54 15.05 -6.56 33.97
CA GLU A 54 14.43 -6.94 35.25
C GLU A 54 14.36 -8.47 35.37
N GLY A 55 14.20 -9.15 34.24
CA GLY A 55 13.97 -10.60 34.15
C GLY A 55 12.58 -11.02 34.58
N VAL A 56 12.24 -12.30 34.42
CA VAL A 56 10.91 -12.85 34.73
C VAL A 56 10.95 -14.02 35.72
N ASP A 57 12.09 -14.69 35.91
CA ASP A 57 12.17 -15.98 36.63
C ASP A 57 11.77 -15.87 38.09
N GLN A 58 12.05 -14.74 38.74
CA GLN A 58 11.71 -14.52 40.14
C GLN A 58 10.25 -14.13 40.36
N HIS A 59 9.45 -14.03 39.29
CA HIS A 59 8.07 -13.55 39.31
C HIS A 59 7.09 -14.53 38.66
N THR A 60 7.19 -15.81 39.00
CA THR A 60 6.44 -16.91 38.35
C THR A 60 4.92 -16.70 38.39
N GLU A 61 4.37 -16.26 39.52
CA GLU A 61 2.92 -16.00 39.63
C GLU A 61 2.49 -14.86 38.69
N LYS A 62 3.25 -13.77 38.68
CA LYS A 62 3.00 -12.63 37.80
C LYS A 62 3.16 -13.00 36.33
N LEU A 63 4.19 -13.78 36.00
CA LEU A 63 4.42 -14.29 34.66
C LEU A 63 3.21 -15.09 34.16
N ASN A 64 2.70 -16.01 34.99
CA ASN A 64 1.51 -16.82 34.63
C ASN A 64 0.25 -15.95 34.46
N GLU A 65 0.09 -14.91 35.27
CA GLU A 65 -0.99 -13.93 35.10
C GLU A 65 -0.88 -13.20 33.77
N LEU A 66 0.32 -12.73 33.38
CA LEU A 66 0.55 -12.02 32.14
C LEU A 66 0.38 -12.91 30.91
N LEU A 67 0.76 -14.19 31.00
CA LEU A 67 0.55 -15.17 29.90
C LEU A 67 -0.92 -15.43 29.60
N ARG A 68 -1.81 -15.21 30.56
CA ARG A 68 -3.27 -15.36 30.38
C ARG A 68 -3.94 -14.12 29.81
N VAL A 69 -3.29 -12.97 29.80
CA VAL A 69 -3.87 -11.70 29.34
C VAL A 69 -4.50 -11.79 27.94
N PRO A 70 -3.87 -12.42 26.94
CA PRO A 70 -4.46 -12.52 25.60
C PRO A 70 -5.80 -13.28 25.58
N LEU A 71 -6.02 -14.19 26.52
CA LEU A 71 -7.25 -14.96 26.67
C LEU A 71 -8.27 -14.25 27.55
N ASP A 72 -7.83 -13.78 28.72
CA ASP A 72 -8.74 -13.32 29.77
C ASP A 72 -9.10 -11.83 29.62
N PHE A 73 -8.26 -11.02 28.94
CA PHE A 73 -8.40 -9.57 28.87
C PHE A 73 -8.58 -9.02 27.44
N CYS A 74 -8.58 -9.88 26.42
CA CYS A 74 -8.83 -9.49 25.03
C CYS A 74 -10.10 -10.17 24.50
N ASN A 75 -10.90 -9.45 23.73
CA ASN A 75 -12.14 -9.94 23.12
C ASN A 75 -12.24 -9.51 21.64
N PRO A 76 -12.31 -10.45 20.68
CA PRO A 76 -11.98 -11.88 20.84
C PRO A 76 -10.56 -12.09 21.41
N SER A 77 -10.28 -13.29 21.91
CA SER A 77 -8.95 -13.63 22.41
C SER A 77 -7.91 -13.53 21.32
N VAL A 78 -6.69 -13.10 21.67
CA VAL A 78 -5.59 -12.93 20.70
C VAL A 78 -4.69 -14.18 20.78
N PRO A 79 -4.53 -14.96 19.69
CA PRO A 79 -3.57 -16.04 19.66
C PRO A 79 -2.14 -15.48 19.68
N ILE A 80 -1.34 -15.95 20.63
CA ILE A 80 0.07 -15.55 20.74
C ILE A 80 0.98 -16.77 20.75
N THR A 81 2.25 -16.58 20.40
CA THR A 81 3.33 -17.51 20.71
C THR A 81 4.34 -16.84 21.61
N THR A 82 5.04 -17.61 22.42
CA THR A 82 5.98 -17.09 23.40
C THR A 82 7.33 -17.76 23.31
N ASP A 83 8.39 -17.06 23.71
CA ASP A 83 9.75 -17.55 23.79
C ASP A 83 10.46 -16.93 25.00
N LEU A 84 11.40 -17.66 25.61
CA LEU A 84 12.21 -17.19 26.71
C LEU A 84 13.66 -16.97 26.25
N VAL A 85 14.11 -15.74 26.35
CA VAL A 85 15.48 -15.36 25.97
C VAL A 85 16.35 -15.27 27.21
N PRO A 86 17.42 -16.08 27.32
CA PRO A 86 18.32 -16.03 28.47
C PRO A 86 19.03 -14.66 28.55
N CYS A 87 19.13 -14.15 29.76
CA CYS A 87 19.75 -12.86 30.04
C CYS A 87 20.40 -12.87 31.44
N THR A 88 21.13 -11.80 31.73
CA THR A 88 21.60 -11.49 33.08
C THR A 88 20.82 -10.27 33.57
N ASP A 89 20.23 -10.37 34.75
CA ASP A 89 19.46 -9.27 35.35
C ASP A 89 20.37 -8.13 35.86
N LYS A 90 19.74 -7.06 36.34
CA LYS A 90 20.44 -5.85 36.85
C LYS A 90 21.32 -6.13 38.10
N VAL A 91 21.14 -7.27 38.75
CA VAL A 91 21.90 -7.67 39.96
C VAL A 91 23.03 -8.64 39.60
N GLY A 92 23.03 -9.17 38.36
CA GLY A 92 24.06 -10.11 37.89
C GLY A 92 23.65 -11.58 37.92
N ASN A 93 22.39 -11.90 38.18
CA ASN A 93 21.89 -13.28 38.19
C ASN A 93 21.44 -13.72 36.79
N ASP A 94 21.56 -15.00 36.53
CA ASP A 94 20.95 -15.61 35.35
C ASP A 94 19.44 -15.50 35.44
N ASN A 95 18.81 -15.10 34.34
CA ASN A 95 17.38 -14.81 34.25
C ASN A 95 16.89 -14.93 32.79
N HIS A 96 15.61 -14.75 32.55
CA HIS A 96 15.01 -14.72 31.20
C HIS A 96 14.17 -13.48 30.96
N ILE A 97 14.03 -13.11 29.67
CA ILE A 97 13.05 -12.17 29.16
C ILE A 97 12.00 -12.99 28.43
N LEU A 98 10.72 -12.72 28.70
CA LEU A 98 9.62 -13.31 27.94
C LEU A 98 9.36 -12.49 26.69
N LEU A 99 9.40 -13.11 25.51
CA LEU A 99 8.91 -12.55 24.25
C LEU A 99 7.49 -13.06 23.99
N MET A 100 6.55 -12.15 23.78
CA MET A 100 5.21 -12.44 23.29
C MET A 100 5.12 -12.01 21.84
N TYR A 101 4.93 -12.95 20.93
CA TYR A 101 4.72 -12.70 19.50
C TYR A 101 3.22 -12.63 19.22
N ILE A 102 2.76 -11.45 18.82
CA ILE A 102 1.37 -11.15 18.52
C ILE A 102 1.23 -11.10 16.99
N PRO A 103 0.49 -12.01 16.36
CA PRO A 103 0.22 -11.91 14.93
C PRO A 103 -0.75 -10.76 14.63
N ALA A 104 -0.66 -10.21 13.42
CA ALA A 104 -1.74 -9.39 12.90
C ALA A 104 -2.99 -10.25 12.72
N SER A 105 -4.14 -9.75 13.15
CA SER A 105 -5.42 -10.48 13.11
C SER A 105 -6.33 -9.98 11.98
N SER A 106 -7.15 -10.88 11.43
CA SER A 106 -8.25 -10.54 10.52
C SER A 106 -9.50 -10.04 11.25
N GLU A 107 -9.54 -10.15 12.58
CA GLU A 107 -10.67 -9.72 13.41
C GLU A 107 -10.32 -8.44 14.18
N LEU A 108 -11.33 -7.66 14.54
CA LEU A 108 -11.19 -6.53 15.44
C LEU A 108 -11.14 -7.02 16.89
N HIS A 109 -10.06 -6.72 17.59
CA HIS A 109 -9.91 -7.00 19.01
C HIS A 109 -10.15 -5.76 19.87
N ALA A 110 -10.74 -5.97 21.04
CA ALA A 110 -10.91 -4.97 22.08
C ALA A 110 -10.41 -5.52 23.43
N ASN A 111 -10.22 -4.64 24.42
CA ASN A 111 -9.96 -5.06 25.79
C ASN A 111 -11.30 -5.37 26.52
N GLN A 112 -11.24 -5.81 27.78
CA GLN A 112 -12.42 -6.08 28.59
C GLN A 112 -13.38 -4.89 28.78
N ALA A 113 -12.90 -3.65 28.59
CA ALA A 113 -13.73 -2.45 28.66
C ALA A 113 -14.35 -2.08 27.30
N ASP A 114 -14.34 -2.99 26.33
CA ASP A 114 -14.77 -2.78 24.94
C ASP A 114 -14.04 -1.62 24.24
N GLU A 115 -12.76 -1.40 24.58
CA GLU A 115 -11.93 -0.40 23.95
C GLU A 115 -10.98 -1.06 22.95
N ALA A 116 -11.07 -0.65 21.69
CA ALA A 116 -10.15 -1.07 20.64
C ALA A 116 -8.99 -0.07 20.48
N TYR A 117 -7.80 -0.61 20.24
CA TYR A 117 -6.58 0.16 20.04
C TYR A 117 -5.89 -0.27 18.76
N MET A 118 -5.12 0.63 18.17
CA MET A 118 -4.27 0.37 17.00
C MET A 118 -2.86 0.87 17.26
N ARG A 119 -1.86 0.09 16.86
CA ARG A 119 -0.47 0.51 16.94
C ARG A 119 -0.16 1.54 15.86
N VAL A 120 0.38 2.68 16.26
CA VAL A 120 0.81 3.77 15.37
C VAL A 120 2.19 4.23 15.83
N GLY A 121 3.21 3.78 15.12
CA GLY A 121 4.59 3.96 15.54
C GLY A 121 4.86 3.24 16.88
N ASP A 122 5.32 4.01 17.87
CA ASP A 122 5.63 3.51 19.23
C ASP A 122 4.43 3.57 20.20
N LYS A 123 3.23 3.95 19.74
CA LYS A 123 2.05 4.17 20.60
C LYS A 123 0.87 3.29 20.26
N SER A 124 0.15 2.87 21.29
CA SER A 124 -1.16 2.24 21.18
C SER A 124 -2.24 3.32 21.26
N ARG A 125 -2.85 3.67 20.11
CA ARG A 125 -3.88 4.71 20.02
C ARG A 125 -5.27 4.09 20.10
N LYS A 126 -6.12 4.62 20.98
CA LYS A 126 -7.52 4.24 21.09
C LYS A 126 -8.28 4.64 19.82
N LEU A 127 -9.12 3.75 19.31
CA LEU A 127 -9.97 3.98 18.14
C LEU A 127 -11.31 4.58 18.56
N SER A 128 -11.81 5.55 17.79
CA SER A 128 -13.20 6.02 17.87
C SER A 128 -14.16 4.95 17.36
N PHE A 129 -15.47 5.19 17.55
CA PHE A 129 -16.50 4.28 17.04
C PHE A 129 -16.43 4.14 15.51
N GLU A 130 -16.28 5.25 14.80
CA GLU A 130 -16.18 5.28 13.33
C GLU A 130 -14.92 4.57 12.83
N GLU A 131 -13.79 4.76 13.52
CA GLU A 131 -12.54 4.08 13.19
C GLU A 131 -12.61 2.57 13.41
N ARG A 132 -13.34 2.12 14.43
CA ARG A 132 -13.62 0.68 14.65
C ARG A 132 -14.42 0.09 13.50
N ILE A 133 -15.50 0.76 13.08
CA ILE A 133 -16.32 0.34 11.93
C ILE A 133 -15.46 0.30 10.65
N GLN A 134 -14.66 1.33 10.41
CA GLN A 134 -13.76 1.36 9.25
C GLN A 134 -12.76 0.20 9.28
N LEU A 135 -12.19 -0.10 10.45
CA LEU A 135 -11.24 -1.20 10.60
C LEU A 135 -11.90 -2.56 10.35
N MET A 136 -13.16 -2.76 10.78
CA MET A 136 -13.94 -3.97 10.50
C MET A 136 -14.16 -4.16 8.99
N TYR A 137 -14.45 -3.08 8.24
CA TYR A 137 -14.52 -3.13 6.78
C TYR A 137 -13.16 -3.42 6.15
N ASP A 138 -12.09 -2.78 6.64
CA ASP A 138 -10.74 -2.98 6.11
C ASP A 138 -10.24 -4.41 6.37
N LYS A 139 -10.58 -5.01 7.50
CA LYS A 139 -10.25 -6.40 7.85
C LYS A 139 -11.15 -7.45 7.17
N GLY A 140 -12.29 -7.04 6.59
CA GLY A 140 -13.26 -7.94 5.97
C GLY A 140 -14.15 -8.69 6.96
N GLU A 141 -14.20 -8.25 8.20
CA GLU A 141 -15.12 -8.77 9.21
C GLU A 141 -16.57 -8.36 8.89
N ARG A 142 -16.71 -7.20 8.24
CA ARG A 142 -17.98 -6.71 7.67
C ARG A 142 -17.75 -6.18 6.26
N TYR A 143 -18.79 -6.25 5.44
CA TYR A 143 -18.77 -5.72 4.08
C TYR A 143 -19.71 -4.53 3.97
N TYR A 144 -19.18 -3.38 3.55
CA TYR A 144 -19.99 -2.18 3.34
C TYR A 144 -21.04 -2.41 2.23
N GLU A 145 -20.73 -3.22 1.24
CA GLU A 145 -21.64 -3.57 0.14
C GLU A 145 -22.93 -4.25 0.61
N ASP A 146 -22.96 -4.79 1.85
CA ASP A 146 -24.12 -5.45 2.46
C ASP A 146 -25.03 -4.48 3.21
N THR A 147 -24.57 -3.27 3.48
CA THR A 147 -25.36 -2.29 4.24
C THR A 147 -26.52 -1.76 3.42
N ALA A 148 -27.63 -1.44 4.10
CA ALA A 148 -28.79 -0.84 3.47
C ALA A 148 -28.50 0.60 3.03
N VAL A 149 -29.02 0.97 1.86
CA VAL A 149 -28.92 2.34 1.33
C VAL A 149 -30.11 3.16 1.81
N TYR A 150 -29.84 4.19 2.57
CA TYR A 150 -30.91 5.07 3.07
C TYR A 150 -31.67 5.73 1.92
N GLY A 151 -33.00 5.59 1.94
CA GLY A 151 -33.90 6.18 0.95
C GLY A 151 -33.94 5.47 -0.40
N ALA A 152 -33.21 4.35 -0.57
CA ALA A 152 -33.36 3.51 -1.74
C ALA A 152 -34.55 2.55 -1.60
N THR A 153 -35.22 2.29 -2.71
CA THR A 153 -36.37 1.39 -2.81
C THR A 153 -36.18 0.43 -3.97
N VAL A 154 -37.05 -0.57 -4.07
CA VAL A 154 -37.06 -1.52 -5.20
C VAL A 154 -37.28 -0.82 -6.54
N ASP A 155 -37.96 0.33 -6.55
CA ASP A 155 -38.18 1.14 -7.76
C ASP A 155 -36.88 1.74 -8.32
N ASP A 156 -35.84 1.87 -7.51
CA ASP A 156 -34.53 2.35 -7.96
C ASP A 156 -33.72 1.25 -8.69
N ILE A 157 -34.22 -0.01 -8.73
CA ILE A 157 -33.54 -1.14 -9.36
C ILE A 157 -34.00 -1.29 -10.83
N ASP A 158 -33.06 -1.50 -11.72
CA ASP A 158 -33.33 -1.93 -13.12
C ASP A 158 -33.56 -3.45 -13.15
N MET A 159 -34.82 -3.85 -13.12
CA MET A 159 -35.18 -5.27 -13.14
C MET A 159 -34.72 -5.97 -14.42
N THR A 160 -34.63 -5.26 -15.57
CA THR A 160 -34.12 -5.83 -16.82
C THR A 160 -32.63 -6.18 -16.72
N ALA A 161 -31.87 -5.38 -15.97
CA ALA A 161 -30.46 -5.71 -15.67
C ALA A 161 -30.35 -6.94 -14.77
N VAL A 162 -31.24 -7.08 -13.79
CA VAL A 162 -31.31 -8.28 -12.94
C VAL A 162 -31.68 -9.52 -13.75
N GLU A 163 -32.69 -9.43 -14.63
CA GLU A 163 -33.11 -10.53 -15.52
C GLU A 163 -31.93 -11.00 -16.39
N ARG A 164 -31.26 -10.10 -17.07
CA ARG A 164 -30.07 -10.43 -17.88
C ARG A 164 -28.96 -11.11 -17.07
N TYR A 165 -28.75 -10.67 -15.83
CA TYR A 165 -27.76 -11.29 -14.96
C TYR A 165 -28.18 -12.69 -14.50
N THR A 166 -29.46 -12.86 -14.09
CA THR A 166 -29.98 -14.17 -13.67
C THR A 166 -29.98 -15.20 -14.80
N GLU A 167 -30.27 -14.77 -16.04
CA GLU A 167 -30.13 -15.61 -17.25
C GLU A 167 -28.65 -16.00 -17.47
N LEU A 168 -27.73 -15.05 -17.38
CA LEU A 168 -26.30 -15.29 -17.56
C LEU A 168 -25.75 -16.35 -16.59
N ILE A 169 -26.19 -16.31 -15.32
CA ILE A 169 -25.73 -17.28 -14.30
C ILE A 169 -26.56 -18.57 -14.26
N GLY A 170 -27.60 -18.69 -15.12
CA GLY A 170 -28.47 -19.86 -15.17
C GLY A 170 -29.38 -20.02 -13.93
N TYR A 171 -29.78 -18.90 -13.31
CA TYR A 171 -30.66 -18.95 -12.14
C TYR A 171 -32.09 -19.34 -12.52
N ALA A 172 -32.62 -20.42 -11.93
CA ALA A 172 -33.86 -21.06 -12.38
C ALA A 172 -35.15 -20.35 -11.97
N LYS A 173 -35.09 -19.41 -11.00
CA LYS A 173 -36.25 -18.69 -10.49
C LYS A 173 -36.31 -17.27 -11.06
N SER A 174 -37.33 -16.48 -10.66
CA SER A 174 -37.48 -15.10 -11.12
C SER A 174 -36.40 -14.17 -10.62
N ALA A 175 -36.10 -13.11 -11.38
CA ALA A 175 -35.17 -12.04 -10.99
C ALA A 175 -35.54 -11.40 -9.63
N LYS A 176 -36.84 -11.23 -9.33
CA LYS A 176 -37.29 -10.74 -8.05
C LYS A 176 -36.89 -11.68 -6.90
N GLN A 177 -37.08 -13.01 -7.08
CA GLN A 177 -36.67 -14.00 -6.08
C GLN A 177 -35.16 -14.01 -5.91
N TYR A 178 -34.38 -13.83 -6.99
CA TYR A 178 -32.94 -13.71 -6.91
C TYR A 178 -32.50 -12.60 -5.94
N LEU A 179 -33.08 -11.42 -6.03
CA LEU A 179 -32.73 -10.29 -5.17
C LEU A 179 -33.01 -10.55 -3.68
N HIS A 180 -34.04 -11.34 -3.35
CA HIS A 180 -34.38 -11.68 -1.96
C HIS A 180 -33.65 -12.91 -1.42
N GLU A 181 -33.41 -13.91 -2.26
CA GLU A 181 -32.87 -15.21 -1.82
C GLU A 181 -31.32 -15.26 -1.89
N ASN A 182 -30.71 -14.36 -2.68
CA ASN A 182 -29.28 -14.40 -2.91
C ASN A 182 -28.58 -13.11 -2.49
N ASN A 183 -27.42 -13.27 -1.89
CA ASN A 183 -26.49 -12.19 -1.59
C ASN A 183 -27.05 -11.05 -0.72
N ASN A 184 -28.21 -11.21 -0.07
CA ASN A 184 -28.87 -10.17 0.71
C ASN A 184 -28.99 -8.84 -0.07
N PHE A 185 -29.30 -8.90 -1.37
CA PHE A 185 -29.49 -7.70 -2.18
C PHE A 185 -30.68 -6.88 -1.70
N ILE A 186 -31.78 -7.57 -1.30
CA ILE A 186 -32.94 -7.00 -0.61
C ILE A 186 -33.13 -7.78 0.68
N THR A 187 -33.21 -7.07 1.79
CA THR A 187 -33.50 -7.62 3.11
C THR A 187 -34.73 -6.95 3.69
N THR A 188 -35.35 -7.56 4.70
CA THR A 188 -36.49 -7.00 5.41
C THR A 188 -36.09 -6.61 6.83
N ASN A 189 -36.33 -5.37 7.23
CA ASN A 189 -36.01 -4.90 8.57
C ASN A 189 -37.05 -5.42 9.61
N ALA A 190 -36.83 -5.13 10.89
CA ALA A 190 -37.73 -5.55 11.97
C ALA A 190 -39.15 -4.97 11.86
N LYS A 191 -39.38 -3.96 11.03
CA LYS A 191 -40.72 -3.37 10.79
C LYS A 191 -41.39 -3.95 9.55
N GLY A 192 -40.78 -4.91 8.85
CA GLY A 192 -41.33 -5.50 7.64
C GLY A 192 -41.03 -4.66 6.36
N GLU A 193 -40.21 -3.62 6.43
CA GLU A 193 -39.87 -2.78 5.29
C GLU A 193 -38.66 -3.37 4.51
N GLU A 194 -38.77 -3.40 3.17
CA GLU A 194 -37.69 -3.83 2.30
C GLU A 194 -36.55 -2.82 2.32
N GLN A 195 -35.33 -3.32 2.43
CA GLN A 195 -34.10 -2.55 2.42
C GLN A 195 -33.19 -3.02 1.28
N VAL A 196 -32.79 -2.09 0.43
CA VAL A 196 -31.91 -2.36 -0.70
C VAL A 196 -30.47 -2.14 -0.31
N SER A 197 -29.61 -3.12 -0.56
CA SER A 197 -28.20 -3.05 -0.21
C SER A 197 -27.37 -2.17 -1.15
N VAL A 198 -26.20 -1.73 -0.66
CA VAL A 198 -25.21 -0.97 -1.47
C VAL A 198 -24.82 -1.75 -2.73
N ALA A 199 -24.54 -3.07 -2.60
CA ALA A 199 -24.24 -3.90 -3.75
C ALA A 199 -25.35 -3.89 -4.79
N CYS A 200 -26.61 -4.01 -4.35
CA CYS A 200 -27.75 -4.01 -5.26
C CYS A 200 -27.83 -2.70 -6.08
N ILE A 201 -27.70 -1.55 -5.43
CA ILE A 201 -27.72 -0.25 -6.11
C ILE A 201 -26.53 -0.09 -7.05
N LEU A 202 -25.34 -0.49 -6.64
CA LEU A 202 -24.13 -0.34 -7.47
C LEU A 202 -24.13 -1.26 -8.70
N LEU A 203 -24.79 -2.44 -8.61
CA LEU A 203 -24.81 -3.44 -9.68
C LEU A 203 -26.06 -3.33 -10.58
N PHE A 204 -27.20 -2.99 -10.00
CA PHE A 204 -28.50 -3.04 -10.68
C PHE A 204 -29.31 -1.73 -10.57
N GLY A 205 -28.76 -0.69 -9.94
CA GLY A 205 -29.48 0.59 -9.79
C GLY A 205 -29.67 1.30 -11.13
N LYS A 206 -30.84 1.90 -11.36
CA LYS A 206 -31.10 2.75 -12.52
C LYS A 206 -30.18 3.96 -12.55
N TYR A 207 -29.94 4.57 -11.39
CA TYR A 207 -29.10 5.75 -11.19
C TYR A 207 -28.28 5.63 -9.91
N PRO A 208 -27.20 4.81 -9.89
CA PRO A 208 -26.39 4.58 -8.69
C PRO A 208 -25.83 5.88 -8.09
N GLN A 209 -25.50 6.87 -8.93
CA GLN A 209 -24.92 8.15 -8.51
C GLN A 209 -25.90 9.05 -7.74
N LYS A 210 -27.21 8.76 -7.76
CA LYS A 210 -28.21 9.39 -6.86
C LYS A 210 -27.86 9.13 -5.39
N PHE A 211 -27.37 7.93 -5.07
CA PHE A 211 -27.00 7.49 -3.72
C PHE A 211 -25.49 7.59 -3.45
N PHE A 212 -24.69 7.40 -4.49
CA PHE A 212 -23.23 7.43 -4.48
C PHE A 212 -22.69 8.45 -5.49
N PRO A 213 -22.79 9.76 -5.23
CA PRO A 213 -22.40 10.78 -6.22
C PRO A 213 -20.95 10.68 -6.71
N ARG A 214 -20.07 10.14 -5.87
CA ARG A 214 -18.67 9.85 -6.20
C ARG A 214 -18.40 8.36 -6.50
N GLY A 215 -19.44 7.54 -6.61
CA GLY A 215 -19.37 6.13 -7.04
C GLY A 215 -19.19 6.03 -8.55
N ARG A 216 -18.13 6.62 -9.09
CA ARG A 216 -17.84 6.76 -10.51
C ARG A 216 -16.34 6.69 -10.79
N THR A 217 -15.96 6.52 -12.04
CA THR A 217 -14.58 6.51 -12.50
C THR A 217 -14.30 7.76 -13.33
N ARG A 218 -13.17 8.42 -13.11
CA ARG A 218 -12.74 9.60 -13.86
C ARG A 218 -11.37 9.36 -14.48
N PHE A 219 -11.26 9.59 -15.78
CA PHE A 219 -10.01 9.55 -16.52
C PHE A 219 -9.48 10.95 -16.75
N ILE A 220 -8.19 11.18 -16.49
CA ILE A 220 -7.52 12.45 -16.70
C ILE A 220 -6.22 12.21 -17.47
N ARG A 221 -6.05 12.85 -18.63
CA ARG A 221 -4.79 12.81 -19.39
C ARG A 221 -4.02 14.10 -19.17
N TYR A 222 -2.79 13.97 -18.71
CA TYR A 222 -1.84 15.06 -18.55
C TYR A 222 -0.82 15.04 -19.68
N LYS A 223 -0.41 16.22 -20.16
CA LYS A 223 0.76 16.38 -21.05
C LYS A 223 2.02 16.39 -20.21
N GLY A 224 2.99 15.53 -20.56
CA GLY A 224 4.23 15.39 -19.81
C GLY A 224 4.16 14.34 -18.73
N THR A 225 5.11 14.38 -17.81
CA THR A 225 5.31 13.33 -16.80
C THR A 225 4.83 13.72 -15.40
N GLU A 226 4.45 14.98 -15.19
CA GLU A 226 4.02 15.50 -13.89
C GLU A 226 2.70 16.25 -14.02
N GLU A 227 1.89 16.21 -12.96
CA GLU A 227 0.68 17.00 -12.81
C GLU A 227 1.06 18.46 -12.48
N ARG A 228 0.52 19.40 -13.24
CA ARG A 228 0.69 20.84 -13.02
C ARG A 228 -0.64 21.49 -12.73
N VAL A 229 -0.63 22.47 -11.85
CA VAL A 229 -1.83 23.17 -11.37
C VAL A 229 -1.79 24.67 -11.67
N GLY A 230 -2.93 25.34 -11.55
CA GLY A 230 -3.04 26.78 -11.76
C GLY A 230 -2.80 27.18 -13.21
N ALA A 231 -2.01 28.24 -13.43
CA ALA A 231 -1.73 28.78 -14.77
C ALA A 231 -0.91 27.82 -15.67
N GLU A 232 -0.25 26.85 -15.09
CA GLU A 232 0.55 25.85 -15.82
C GLU A 232 -0.23 24.53 -16.02
N MET A 233 -1.54 24.49 -15.75
CA MET A 233 -2.36 23.30 -15.90
C MET A 233 -2.13 22.62 -17.25
N ASN A 234 -1.83 21.32 -17.22
CA ASN A 234 -1.46 20.53 -18.39
C ASN A 234 -2.44 19.38 -18.68
N VAL A 235 -3.69 19.50 -18.21
CA VAL A 235 -4.76 18.55 -18.51
C VAL A 235 -5.14 18.65 -19.98
N ILE A 236 -5.13 17.52 -20.70
CA ILE A 236 -5.50 17.41 -22.11
C ILE A 236 -6.92 16.87 -22.25
N LYS A 237 -7.28 15.88 -21.42
CA LYS A 237 -8.61 15.24 -21.39
C LYS A 237 -9.05 15.00 -19.97
N ASP A 238 -10.36 15.09 -19.77
CA ASP A 238 -11.03 14.83 -18.51
C ASP A 238 -12.40 14.22 -18.83
N VAL A 239 -12.57 12.93 -18.51
CA VAL A 239 -13.78 12.18 -18.85
C VAL A 239 -14.26 11.40 -17.63
N THR A 240 -15.55 11.44 -17.37
CA THR A 240 -16.17 10.73 -16.24
C THR A 240 -17.08 9.62 -16.76
N PHE A 241 -17.02 8.47 -16.12
CA PHE A 241 -17.84 7.28 -16.40
C PHE A 241 -18.77 7.03 -15.21
N GLU A 242 -20.06 7.12 -15.44
CA GLU A 242 -21.13 6.91 -14.46
C GLU A 242 -21.97 5.68 -14.83
N GLY A 243 -23.04 5.40 -14.11
CA GLY A 243 -23.88 4.20 -14.25
C GLY A 243 -23.50 3.12 -13.25
N THR A 244 -23.92 1.89 -13.53
CA THR A 244 -23.56 0.71 -12.72
C THR A 244 -22.06 0.43 -12.79
N ILE A 245 -21.57 -0.41 -11.87
CA ILE A 245 -20.14 -0.81 -11.92
C ILE A 245 -19.79 -1.49 -13.23
N LEU A 246 -20.71 -2.30 -13.79
CA LEU A 246 -20.48 -2.94 -15.08
C LEU A 246 -20.34 -1.91 -16.22
N ASP A 247 -21.20 -0.88 -16.22
CA ASP A 247 -21.13 0.19 -17.20
C ASP A 247 -19.82 0.96 -17.08
N GLN A 248 -19.43 1.31 -15.87
CA GLN A 248 -18.18 2.00 -15.59
C GLN A 248 -16.96 1.20 -16.05
N VAL A 249 -16.90 -0.10 -15.70
CA VAL A 249 -15.79 -1.00 -16.10
C VAL A 249 -15.71 -1.08 -17.63
N LYS A 250 -16.83 -1.38 -18.31
CA LYS A 250 -16.87 -1.50 -19.77
C LYS A 250 -16.47 -0.21 -20.47
N ALA A 251 -17.08 0.91 -20.06
CA ALA A 251 -16.83 2.22 -20.68
C ALA A 251 -15.38 2.69 -20.43
N THR A 252 -14.87 2.50 -19.22
CA THR A 252 -13.50 2.90 -18.86
C THR A 252 -12.47 2.09 -19.65
N ILE A 253 -12.61 0.77 -19.73
CA ILE A 253 -11.71 -0.09 -20.51
C ILE A 253 -11.76 0.30 -21.99
N ALA A 254 -12.96 0.38 -22.56
CA ALA A 254 -13.12 0.76 -23.97
C ALA A 254 -12.50 2.12 -24.28
N TYR A 255 -12.65 3.09 -23.38
CA TYR A 255 -12.05 4.41 -23.56
C TYR A 255 -10.52 4.38 -23.42
N LEU A 256 -9.97 3.69 -22.41
CA LEU A 256 -8.52 3.55 -22.24
C LEU A 256 -7.87 2.87 -23.45
N GLU A 257 -8.53 1.88 -24.06
CA GLU A 257 -8.07 1.24 -25.29
C GLU A 257 -7.89 2.24 -26.45
N THR A 258 -8.67 3.33 -26.49
CA THR A 258 -8.51 4.40 -27.49
C THR A 258 -7.41 5.40 -27.17
N GLN A 259 -6.89 5.39 -25.94
CA GLN A 259 -5.85 6.32 -25.48
C GLN A 259 -4.45 5.71 -25.49
N VAL A 260 -4.36 4.36 -25.57
CA VAL A 260 -3.08 3.64 -25.60
C VAL A 260 -2.52 3.66 -27.00
N GLU A 261 -1.26 4.05 -27.12
CA GLU A 261 -0.56 4.09 -28.40
C GLU A 261 -0.02 2.69 -28.76
N GLU A 262 -0.06 2.39 -30.05
CA GLU A 262 0.53 1.21 -30.66
C GLU A 262 1.60 1.64 -31.67
N HIS A 263 2.80 1.10 -31.53
CA HIS A 263 3.94 1.42 -32.38
C HIS A 263 4.32 0.19 -33.20
N THR A 264 4.21 0.29 -34.53
CA THR A 264 4.63 -0.79 -35.44
C THR A 264 5.99 -0.47 -36.05
N PHE A 265 6.92 -1.39 -35.92
CA PHE A 265 8.27 -1.26 -36.46
C PHE A 265 8.74 -2.57 -37.12
N LEU A 266 9.76 -2.49 -37.96
CA LEU A 266 10.33 -3.66 -38.62
C LEU A 266 11.28 -4.39 -37.65
N GLY A 267 10.93 -5.62 -37.27
CA GLY A 267 11.73 -6.47 -36.39
C GLY A 267 12.95 -7.08 -37.10
N GLN A 268 13.80 -7.78 -36.33
CA GLN A 268 15.10 -8.32 -36.79
C GLN A 268 14.99 -9.30 -37.96
N HIS A 269 13.84 -9.94 -38.16
CA HIS A 269 13.63 -10.91 -39.24
C HIS A 269 12.81 -10.36 -40.43
N GLY A 270 12.73 -9.03 -40.56
CA GLY A 270 11.97 -8.38 -41.62
C GLY A 270 10.45 -8.46 -41.47
N GLN A 271 9.94 -8.91 -40.33
CA GLN A 271 8.51 -8.94 -40.01
C GLN A 271 8.13 -7.68 -39.21
N PHE A 272 6.94 -7.15 -39.45
CA PHE A 272 6.42 -6.06 -38.63
C PHE A 272 6.06 -6.55 -37.24
N VAL A 273 6.55 -5.86 -36.22
CA VAL A 273 6.24 -6.09 -34.81
C VAL A 273 5.47 -4.90 -34.30
N THR A 274 4.29 -5.11 -33.75
CA THR A 274 3.50 -4.07 -33.09
C THR A 274 3.73 -4.14 -31.60
N HIS A 275 4.18 -3.06 -31.04
CA HIS A 275 4.37 -2.84 -29.62
C HIS A 275 3.28 -1.93 -29.09
N ARG A 276 2.76 -2.25 -27.92
CA ARG A 276 1.69 -1.52 -27.27
C ARG A 276 2.20 -0.97 -25.93
N ASP A 277 1.92 0.29 -25.64
CA ASP A 277 2.37 0.99 -24.42
C ASP A 277 1.93 0.29 -23.13
N TYR A 278 0.72 -0.30 -23.14
CA TYR A 278 0.17 -1.06 -22.02
C TYR A 278 -0.55 -2.29 -22.54
N PRO A 279 -0.24 -3.51 -22.07
CA PRO A 279 -0.97 -4.72 -22.45
C PRO A 279 -2.45 -4.61 -22.10
N LYS A 280 -3.33 -5.17 -22.95
CA LYS A 280 -4.80 -5.13 -22.75
C LYS A 280 -5.20 -5.71 -21.40
N PHE A 281 -4.60 -6.84 -21.02
CA PHE A 281 -4.87 -7.48 -19.75
C PHE A 281 -4.53 -6.56 -18.55
N VAL A 282 -3.40 -5.84 -18.62
CA VAL A 282 -2.98 -4.92 -17.55
C VAL A 282 -4.02 -3.82 -17.35
N ILE A 283 -4.54 -3.22 -18.43
CA ILE A 283 -5.58 -2.20 -18.36
C ILE A 283 -6.86 -2.76 -17.74
N GLN A 284 -7.32 -3.90 -18.25
CA GLN A 284 -8.53 -4.55 -17.76
C GLN A 284 -8.42 -4.86 -16.26
N GLU A 285 -7.34 -5.52 -15.87
CA GLU A 285 -7.11 -5.94 -14.48
C GLU A 285 -7.07 -4.74 -13.54
N MET A 286 -6.35 -3.66 -13.91
CA MET A 286 -6.25 -2.48 -13.06
C MET A 286 -7.58 -1.73 -12.92
N VAL A 287 -8.38 -1.60 -13.98
CA VAL A 287 -9.71 -0.98 -13.92
C VAL A 287 -10.66 -1.80 -13.05
N VAL A 288 -10.67 -3.12 -13.26
CA VAL A 288 -11.53 -4.04 -12.49
C VAL A 288 -11.16 -4.02 -11.02
N ASN A 289 -9.86 -4.10 -10.70
CA ASN A 289 -9.37 -4.05 -9.33
C ASN A 289 -9.70 -2.71 -8.64
N ALA A 290 -9.60 -1.59 -9.36
CA ALA A 290 -9.98 -0.29 -8.82
C ALA A 290 -11.47 -0.24 -8.42
N CYS A 291 -12.36 -0.88 -9.20
CA CYS A 291 -13.80 -0.96 -8.89
C CYS A 291 -14.11 -2.00 -7.80
N CYS A 292 -13.52 -3.21 -7.89
CA CYS A 292 -13.76 -4.29 -6.92
C CYS A 292 -13.27 -3.96 -5.52
N HIS A 293 -12.15 -3.25 -5.41
CA HIS A 293 -11.51 -3.00 -4.12
C HIS A 293 -11.72 -1.57 -3.58
N ARG A 294 -12.51 -0.74 -4.28
CA ARG A 294 -12.91 0.58 -3.79
C ARG A 294 -13.65 0.48 -2.45
N ALA A 295 -13.31 1.32 -1.50
CA ALA A 295 -14.07 1.51 -0.27
C ALA A 295 -15.27 2.44 -0.55
N TYR A 296 -16.45 1.85 -0.81
CA TYR A 296 -17.65 2.61 -1.19
C TYR A 296 -18.25 3.43 -0.05
N ASN A 297 -17.87 3.16 1.20
CA ASN A 297 -18.19 4.00 2.35
C ASN A 297 -17.45 5.35 2.35
N ILE A 298 -16.37 5.49 1.59
CA ILE A 298 -15.68 6.77 1.40
C ILE A 298 -16.41 7.56 0.30
N LYS A 299 -17.21 8.55 0.73
CA LYS A 299 -18.11 9.31 -0.17
C LYS A 299 -17.46 10.55 -0.79
N GLY A 300 -16.34 11.02 -0.26
CA GLY A 300 -15.75 12.32 -0.63
C GLY A 300 -14.92 12.29 -1.92
N THR A 301 -14.55 11.14 -2.44
CA THR A 301 -13.66 11.00 -3.59
C THR A 301 -14.09 9.86 -4.52
N GLU A 302 -13.61 9.88 -5.75
CA GLU A 302 -13.92 8.95 -6.84
C GLU A 302 -12.67 8.15 -7.25
N ILE A 303 -12.84 7.10 -8.05
CA ILE A 303 -11.72 6.44 -8.71
C ILE A 303 -11.16 7.41 -9.75
N GLN A 304 -9.85 7.64 -9.73
CA GLN A 304 -9.17 8.45 -10.75
C GLN A 304 -8.14 7.61 -11.48
N ILE A 305 -8.17 7.69 -12.82
CA ILE A 305 -7.18 7.08 -13.68
C ILE A 305 -6.45 8.22 -14.39
N LYS A 306 -5.20 8.44 -14.01
CA LYS A 306 -4.37 9.52 -14.53
C LYS A 306 -3.37 8.95 -15.54
N MET A 307 -3.36 9.46 -16.75
CA MET A 307 -2.44 9.05 -17.81
C MET A 307 -1.43 10.16 -18.07
N PHE A 308 -0.14 9.81 -17.92
CA PHE A 308 1.01 10.64 -18.25
C PHE A 308 1.74 10.09 -19.48
N ASP A 309 2.75 10.77 -19.96
CA ASP A 309 3.50 10.32 -21.14
C ASP A 309 4.34 9.05 -20.87
N ASN A 310 4.64 8.75 -19.58
CA ASN A 310 5.48 7.64 -19.16
C ASN A 310 4.79 6.62 -18.22
N ARG A 311 3.56 6.85 -17.78
CA ARG A 311 2.86 5.97 -16.83
C ARG A 311 1.37 6.18 -16.80
N LEU A 312 0.66 5.13 -16.37
CA LEU A 312 -0.71 5.19 -15.87
C LEU A 312 -0.71 5.16 -14.34
N VAL A 313 -1.61 5.91 -13.73
CA VAL A 313 -1.80 5.94 -12.28
C VAL A 313 -3.26 5.67 -11.98
N PHE A 314 -3.53 4.65 -11.17
CA PHE A 314 -4.86 4.31 -10.67
C PHE A 314 -4.94 4.73 -9.21
N GLU A 315 -5.83 5.64 -8.89
CA GLU A 315 -6.11 6.11 -7.53
C GLU A 315 -7.51 5.63 -7.14
N SER A 316 -7.59 4.72 -6.17
CA SER A 316 -8.86 4.17 -5.68
C SER A 316 -9.04 4.49 -4.20
N PRO A 317 -10.23 4.98 -3.77
CA PRO A 317 -10.52 5.21 -2.36
C PRO A 317 -10.48 3.91 -1.56
N GLY A 318 -9.73 3.91 -0.47
CA GLY A 318 -9.52 2.76 0.42
C GLY A 318 -8.04 2.40 0.55
N ARG A 319 -7.76 1.58 1.56
CA ARG A 319 -6.45 0.95 1.76
C ARG A 319 -6.41 -0.41 1.06
N LEU A 320 -5.26 -1.09 1.06
CA LEU A 320 -5.24 -2.50 0.71
C LEU A 320 -6.12 -3.27 1.69
N PRO A 321 -7.00 -4.17 1.21
CA PRO A 321 -7.98 -4.84 2.07
C PRO A 321 -7.36 -5.98 2.89
N GLY A 322 -7.89 -6.20 4.09
CA GLY A 322 -7.51 -7.31 4.96
C GLY A 322 -6.02 -7.34 5.29
N MET A 323 -5.42 -8.50 5.08
CA MET A 323 -4.00 -8.78 5.34
C MET A 323 -3.10 -8.53 4.11
N VAL A 324 -3.65 -7.94 3.04
CA VAL A 324 -2.89 -7.64 1.82
C VAL A 324 -1.92 -6.49 2.08
N LYS A 325 -0.65 -6.71 1.72
CA LYS A 325 0.44 -5.71 1.77
C LYS A 325 1.14 -5.66 0.42
N PRO A 326 1.83 -4.58 0.06
CA PRO A 326 2.60 -4.52 -1.18
C PRO A 326 3.59 -5.69 -1.34
N SER A 327 4.09 -6.23 -0.23
CA SER A 327 5.03 -7.36 -0.22
C SER A 327 4.42 -8.73 -0.49
N ASN A 328 3.11 -8.91 -0.29
CA ASN A 328 2.41 -10.19 -0.47
C ASN A 328 1.26 -10.13 -1.49
N ILE A 329 0.97 -8.98 -2.09
CA ILE A 329 -0.17 -8.76 -2.98
C ILE A 329 -0.20 -9.69 -4.19
N ARG A 330 0.94 -10.19 -4.64
CA ARG A 330 1.04 -11.16 -5.75
C ARG A 330 0.47 -12.54 -5.41
N HIS A 331 0.38 -12.86 -4.12
CA HIS A 331 0.06 -14.22 -3.63
C HIS A 331 -1.06 -14.23 -2.59
N THR A 332 -1.68 -13.08 -2.32
CA THR A 332 -2.73 -12.97 -1.32
C THR A 332 -4.03 -12.55 -1.98
N HIS A 333 -5.09 -13.31 -1.71
CA HIS A 333 -6.43 -13.03 -2.22
C HIS A 333 -7.30 -12.51 -1.10
N PHE A 334 -7.84 -11.34 -1.31
CA PHE A 334 -8.82 -10.76 -0.43
C PHE A 334 -9.71 -9.81 -1.22
N SER A 335 -11.02 -10.00 -1.17
CA SER A 335 -11.96 -9.08 -1.80
C SER A 335 -12.61 -8.18 -0.76
N ARG A 336 -12.51 -6.85 -0.94
CA ARG A 336 -13.25 -5.87 -0.13
C ARG A 336 -14.75 -5.92 -0.39
N ASN A 337 -15.14 -6.18 -1.63
CA ASN A 337 -16.52 -6.25 -2.08
C ASN A 337 -16.74 -7.57 -2.84
N PRO A 338 -16.90 -8.70 -2.12
CA PRO A 338 -16.99 -10.02 -2.75
C PRO A 338 -18.18 -10.18 -3.68
N LYS A 339 -19.31 -9.52 -3.43
CA LYS A 339 -20.49 -9.58 -4.32
C LYS A 339 -20.26 -8.86 -5.63
N ILE A 340 -19.58 -7.70 -5.58
CA ILE A 340 -19.16 -6.97 -6.78
C ILE A 340 -18.16 -7.81 -7.57
N ALA A 341 -17.19 -8.45 -6.92
CA ALA A 341 -16.23 -9.33 -7.57
C ALA A 341 -16.92 -10.54 -8.22
N GLN A 342 -17.83 -11.20 -7.52
CA GLN A 342 -18.61 -12.32 -8.04
C GLN A 342 -19.47 -11.91 -9.25
N PHE A 343 -20.08 -10.74 -9.19
CA PHE A 343 -20.86 -10.20 -10.30
C PHE A 343 -19.98 -9.98 -11.54
N LEU A 344 -18.84 -9.32 -11.40
CA LEU A 344 -17.91 -9.09 -12.51
C LEU A 344 -17.28 -10.39 -13.04
N LYS A 345 -17.15 -11.42 -12.18
CA LYS A 345 -16.73 -12.77 -12.61
C LYS A 345 -17.72 -13.40 -13.56
N ALA A 346 -19.02 -13.25 -13.32
CA ALA A 346 -20.06 -13.78 -14.23
C ALA A 346 -20.00 -13.14 -15.64
N TYR A 347 -19.45 -11.93 -15.74
CA TYR A 347 -19.18 -11.25 -17.01
C TYR A 347 -17.75 -11.44 -17.55
N ASP A 348 -16.99 -12.43 -17.04
CA ASP A 348 -15.61 -12.75 -17.43
C ASP A 348 -14.58 -11.64 -17.20
N PHE A 349 -14.89 -10.64 -16.38
CA PHE A 349 -13.93 -9.59 -16.01
C PHE A 349 -12.97 -10.02 -14.88
N VAL A 350 -13.39 -10.93 -14.02
CA VAL A 350 -12.61 -11.46 -12.89
C VAL A 350 -12.42 -12.96 -13.05
N LYS A 351 -11.20 -13.43 -12.89
CA LYS A 351 -10.90 -14.85 -12.72
C LYS A 351 -10.34 -15.04 -11.32
N GLU A 352 -11.15 -15.53 -10.38
CA GLU A 352 -10.79 -15.68 -8.96
C GLU A 352 -9.67 -16.71 -8.68
N PHE A 353 -8.74 -16.90 -9.62
CA PHE A 353 -7.54 -17.73 -9.40
C PHE A 353 -6.48 -16.99 -8.56
N GLY A 354 -6.71 -15.71 -8.25
CA GLY A 354 -5.81 -14.90 -7.47
C GLY A 354 -4.49 -14.55 -8.14
N GLU A 355 -4.40 -14.73 -9.41
CA GLU A 355 -3.19 -14.50 -10.19
C GLU A 355 -3.20 -13.15 -10.92
N GLY A 356 -4.25 -12.32 -10.76
CA GLY A 356 -4.43 -11.09 -11.54
C GLY A 356 -3.24 -10.15 -11.43
N VAL A 357 -2.88 -9.73 -10.21
CA VAL A 357 -1.73 -8.84 -9.96
C VAL A 357 -0.41 -9.52 -10.32
N ASP A 358 -0.26 -10.82 -10.01
CA ASP A 358 0.95 -11.56 -10.36
C ASP A 358 1.13 -11.67 -11.87
N ARG A 359 0.04 -11.92 -12.61
CA ARG A 359 0.05 -11.93 -14.07
C ARG A 359 0.39 -10.56 -14.65
N VAL A 360 -0.16 -9.48 -14.11
CA VAL A 360 0.22 -8.11 -14.50
C VAL A 360 1.72 -7.90 -14.32
N CYS A 361 2.27 -8.29 -13.16
CA CYS A 361 3.71 -8.19 -12.91
C CYS A 361 4.52 -8.99 -13.91
N ARG A 362 4.13 -10.24 -14.17
CA ARG A 362 4.81 -11.11 -15.16
C ARG A 362 4.74 -10.53 -16.59
N GLU A 363 3.61 -9.97 -17.00
CA GLU A 363 3.48 -9.33 -18.32
C GLU A 363 4.35 -8.09 -18.46
N LEU A 364 4.47 -7.28 -17.40
CA LEU A 364 5.38 -6.12 -17.39
C LEU A 364 6.85 -6.58 -17.41
N GLU A 365 7.21 -7.56 -16.57
CA GLU A 365 8.56 -8.14 -16.50
C GLU A 365 8.99 -8.72 -17.86
N ALA A 366 8.10 -9.45 -18.54
CA ALA A 366 8.36 -10.04 -19.87
C ALA A 366 8.63 -8.97 -20.94
N ASN A 367 8.11 -7.76 -20.76
CA ASN A 367 8.35 -6.61 -21.64
C ASN A 367 9.51 -5.72 -21.17
N GLY A 368 10.31 -6.16 -20.18
CA GLY A 368 11.45 -5.42 -19.65
C GLY A 368 11.06 -4.12 -18.92
N THR A 369 9.82 -4.04 -18.44
CA THR A 369 9.25 -2.85 -17.81
C THR A 369 9.45 -2.92 -16.29
N PRO A 370 9.67 -1.80 -15.59
CA PRO A 370 9.71 -1.77 -14.14
C PRO A 370 8.43 -2.32 -13.51
N HIS A 371 8.55 -2.81 -12.27
CA HIS A 371 7.41 -3.34 -11.51
C HIS A 371 6.36 -2.28 -11.20
N LEU A 372 5.13 -2.75 -10.91
CA LEU A 372 4.09 -1.92 -10.31
C LEU A 372 4.59 -1.27 -9.02
N SER A 373 4.27 -0.02 -8.81
CA SER A 373 4.49 0.62 -7.51
C SER A 373 3.17 0.89 -6.81
N PHE A 374 3.14 0.56 -5.51
CA PHE A 374 1.98 0.75 -4.64
C PHE A 374 2.31 1.83 -3.63
N HIS A 375 1.47 2.86 -3.57
CA HIS A 375 1.60 3.93 -2.60
C HIS A 375 0.29 4.13 -1.85
N LEU A 376 0.35 4.12 -0.53
CA LEU A 376 -0.79 4.30 0.35
C LEU A 376 -0.71 5.69 0.96
N ASN A 377 -1.64 6.55 0.61
CA ASN A 377 -1.90 7.82 1.29
C ASN A 377 -3.16 7.63 2.13
N ASP A 378 -3.13 7.92 3.41
CA ASP A 378 -4.21 7.82 4.40
C ASP A 378 -5.42 6.94 4.00
N PHE A 379 -6.17 7.31 2.97
CA PHE A 379 -7.39 6.65 2.51
C PHE A 379 -7.47 6.45 0.99
N ILE A 380 -6.37 6.62 0.24
CA ILE A 380 -6.29 6.39 -1.21
C ILE A 380 -5.14 5.42 -1.50
N LEU A 381 -5.48 4.33 -2.17
CA LEU A 381 -4.51 3.43 -2.78
C LEU A 381 -4.15 3.96 -4.17
N LYS A 382 -2.88 4.25 -4.37
CA LYS A 382 -2.30 4.66 -5.64
C LYS A 382 -1.46 3.54 -6.22
N ILE A 383 -1.81 3.07 -7.41
CA ILE A 383 -1.06 2.07 -8.16
C ILE A 383 -0.51 2.73 -9.41
N THR A 384 0.80 2.65 -9.61
CA THR A 384 1.46 3.19 -10.80
C THR A 384 1.90 2.06 -11.71
N VAL A 385 1.45 2.11 -12.96
CA VAL A 385 1.81 1.19 -14.04
C VAL A 385 2.74 1.95 -14.98
N PRO A 386 4.03 1.60 -15.08
CA PRO A 386 4.95 2.24 -16.01
C PRO A 386 4.59 1.88 -17.45
N LYS A 387 4.86 2.81 -18.39
CA LYS A 387 4.76 2.57 -19.83
C LYS A 387 5.78 1.52 -20.23
N VAL A 388 5.37 0.57 -21.07
CA VAL A 388 6.30 -0.42 -21.66
C VAL A 388 7.16 0.28 -22.71
N VAL A 389 8.49 0.21 -22.53
CA VAL A 389 9.44 0.85 -23.46
C VAL A 389 9.88 -0.19 -24.50
N SER A 390 9.59 0.05 -25.77
CA SER A 390 10.03 -0.86 -26.83
C SER A 390 11.55 -0.89 -26.93
N GLN A 391 12.12 -2.09 -27.22
CA GLN A 391 13.57 -2.21 -27.48
C GLN A 391 14.04 -1.33 -28.65
N ALA A 392 13.14 -1.01 -29.59
CA ALA A 392 13.42 -0.08 -30.68
C ALA A 392 13.49 1.39 -30.19
N GLU A 393 12.67 1.80 -29.24
CA GLU A 393 12.82 3.13 -28.59
C GLU A 393 14.07 3.21 -27.73
N SER A 394 14.51 2.10 -27.14
CA SER A 394 15.80 2.00 -26.46
C SER A 394 16.97 2.13 -27.45
N GLN A 395 16.85 1.61 -28.68
CA GLN A 395 17.89 1.73 -29.73
C GLN A 395 17.74 3.03 -30.52
N THR A 396 16.55 3.52 -30.83
CA THR A 396 16.36 4.86 -31.46
C THR A 396 16.60 5.97 -30.47
N ASN A 397 16.30 5.81 -29.19
CA ASN A 397 16.78 6.70 -28.13
C ASN A 397 18.28 6.56 -27.91
N ALA A 398 18.90 5.42 -28.15
CA ALA A 398 20.37 5.28 -28.23
C ALA A 398 20.96 5.92 -29.51
N THR A 399 20.30 5.83 -30.67
CA THR A 399 20.79 6.36 -31.95
C THR A 399 20.32 7.80 -32.19
N ALA A 400 19.08 8.19 -31.81
CA ALA A 400 18.63 9.58 -31.81
C ALA A 400 19.19 10.38 -30.62
N ASN A 401 19.54 9.72 -29.53
CA ASN A 401 20.39 10.28 -28.48
C ASN A 401 21.86 10.27 -28.86
N SER A 402 22.40 9.49 -29.81
CA SER A 402 23.74 9.70 -30.33
C SER A 402 23.80 10.91 -31.27
N SER A 403 22.75 11.25 -32.01
CA SER A 403 22.74 12.45 -32.88
C SER A 403 22.14 13.70 -32.22
N LYS A 404 21.24 13.60 -31.26
CA LYS A 404 20.73 14.70 -30.40
C LYS A 404 21.37 14.72 -29.01
N ARG A 405 22.01 13.62 -28.56
CA ARG A 405 22.93 13.63 -27.40
C ARG A 405 24.24 14.33 -27.65
N THR A 406 24.65 14.57 -28.89
CA THR A 406 25.80 15.45 -29.14
C THR A 406 25.44 16.92 -28.90
N VAL A 407 24.15 17.32 -28.85
CA VAL A 407 23.79 18.74 -28.63
C VAL A 407 22.94 18.95 -27.36
N ASN A 408 21.99 18.04 -27.00
CA ASN A 408 21.09 18.27 -25.85
C ASN A 408 21.34 17.35 -24.64
N ALA A 409 21.96 16.18 -24.80
CA ALA A 409 22.38 15.36 -23.64
C ALA A 409 23.70 15.87 -23.06
N THR A 410 24.51 16.52 -23.89
CA THR A 410 25.68 17.30 -23.41
C THR A 410 25.19 18.50 -22.56
N VAL A 411 24.06 19.13 -22.90
CA VAL A 411 23.54 20.27 -22.14
C VAL A 411 22.73 19.81 -20.89
N ASN A 412 21.98 18.71 -20.95
CA ASN A 412 21.20 18.25 -19.77
C ASN A 412 21.99 17.32 -18.82
N ALA A 413 22.89 16.49 -19.32
CA ALA A 413 23.86 15.79 -18.48
C ALA A 413 24.93 16.73 -17.93
N GLN A 414 25.37 17.73 -18.71
CA GLN A 414 26.23 18.80 -18.23
C GLN A 414 25.49 19.69 -17.21
N ASN A 415 24.20 19.97 -17.36
CA ASN A 415 23.42 20.74 -16.37
C ASN A 415 23.11 19.93 -15.11
N ALA A 416 22.83 18.63 -15.20
CA ALA A 416 22.64 17.77 -14.02
C ALA A 416 23.98 17.52 -13.30
N THR A 417 25.04 17.25 -14.03
CA THR A 417 26.40 17.09 -13.49
C THR A 417 26.97 18.44 -13.01
N ALA A 418 26.68 19.54 -13.69
CA ALA A 418 27.05 20.87 -13.25
C ALA A 418 26.30 21.31 -12.00
N ASN A 419 25.02 20.96 -11.88
CA ASN A 419 24.21 21.22 -10.64
C ASN A 419 24.71 20.37 -9.47
N SER A 420 25.02 19.09 -9.69
CA SER A 420 25.60 18.22 -8.66
C SER A 420 27.00 18.68 -8.25
N GLU A 421 27.83 19.09 -9.19
CA GLU A 421 29.16 19.60 -8.90
C GLU A 421 29.14 20.98 -8.22
N ASN A 422 28.20 21.86 -8.58
CA ASN A 422 28.01 23.14 -7.91
C ASN A 422 27.51 22.93 -6.46
N LEU A 423 26.60 21.97 -6.24
CA LEU A 423 26.17 21.58 -4.90
C LEU A 423 27.34 21.07 -4.05
N ILE A 424 28.17 20.19 -4.61
CA ILE A 424 29.32 19.64 -3.90
C ILE A 424 30.40 20.73 -3.62
N LYS A 425 30.64 21.67 -4.55
CA LYS A 425 31.51 22.82 -4.29
C LYS A 425 31.01 23.65 -3.10
N ARG A 426 29.73 24.00 -3.04
CA ARG A 426 29.12 24.72 -1.90
C ARG A 426 29.29 23.96 -0.60
N LEU A 427 29.09 22.62 -0.59
CA LEU A 427 29.31 21.80 0.60
C LEU A 427 30.77 21.78 1.05
N ILE A 428 31.74 21.78 0.13
CA ILE A 428 33.17 21.87 0.45
C ILE A 428 33.49 23.23 1.06
N GLU A 429 32.98 24.32 0.50
CA GLU A 429 33.13 25.68 1.03
C GLU A 429 32.55 25.80 2.41
N LYS A 430 31.32 25.28 2.63
CA LYS A 430 30.65 25.26 3.92
C LYS A 430 31.39 24.43 4.98
N ALA A 431 31.98 23.29 4.57
CA ALA A 431 32.85 22.50 5.42
C ALA A 431 34.11 23.24 5.84
N THR A 432 34.74 23.93 4.88
CA THR A 432 35.95 24.73 5.13
C THR A 432 35.71 25.87 6.09
N VAL A 433 34.58 26.58 5.96
CA VAL A 433 34.14 27.64 6.92
C VAL A 433 33.94 27.07 8.32
N ARG A 434 33.48 25.82 8.45
CA ARG A 434 33.31 25.12 9.73
C ARG A 434 34.60 24.51 10.30
N GLY A 435 35.73 24.67 9.63
CA GLY A 435 37.01 24.04 10.01
C GLY A 435 37.04 22.53 9.79
N GLU A 436 36.09 21.98 8.99
CA GLU A 436 35.97 20.55 8.70
C GLU A 436 36.53 20.24 7.30
N LYS A 437 37.18 19.08 7.14
CA LYS A 437 37.73 18.66 5.83
C LYS A 437 36.89 17.52 5.25
N LEU A 438 36.23 17.75 4.11
CA LEU A 438 35.66 16.69 3.28
C LEU A 438 36.76 15.95 2.52
N THR A 439 37.03 14.72 2.91
CA THR A 439 38.02 13.86 2.25
C THR A 439 37.51 13.39 0.86
N ALA A 440 38.42 12.95 -0.02
CA ALA A 440 38.04 12.41 -1.32
C ALA A 440 36.94 11.32 -1.24
N ASN A 441 37.05 10.42 -0.29
CA ASN A 441 36.04 9.40 -0.08
C ASN A 441 34.64 9.96 0.32
N ARG A 442 34.59 11.02 1.11
CA ARG A 442 33.34 11.71 1.47
C ARG A 442 32.73 12.40 0.26
N ILE A 443 33.55 13.06 -0.55
CA ILE A 443 33.11 13.72 -1.78
C ILE A 443 32.59 12.69 -2.79
N SER A 444 33.25 11.53 -2.94
CA SER A 444 32.75 10.44 -3.79
C SER A 444 31.39 9.90 -3.32
N ILE A 445 31.21 9.70 -2.02
CA ILE A 445 29.92 9.27 -1.46
C ILE A 445 28.82 10.31 -1.68
N LEU A 446 29.11 11.60 -1.51
CA LEU A 446 28.15 12.70 -1.79
C LEU A 446 27.77 12.74 -3.28
N ARG A 447 28.71 12.51 -4.20
CA ARG A 447 28.44 12.42 -5.64
C ARG A 447 27.48 11.27 -5.96
N LEU A 448 27.76 10.07 -5.45
CA LEU A 448 26.89 8.91 -5.65
C LEU A 448 25.49 9.13 -5.10
N ILE A 449 25.35 9.79 -3.94
CA ILE A 449 24.05 10.14 -3.37
C ILE A 449 23.34 11.22 -4.19
N ALA A 450 24.05 12.21 -4.72
CA ALA A 450 23.48 13.23 -5.59
C ALA A 450 22.97 12.66 -6.92
N GLU A 451 23.62 11.61 -7.44
CA GLU A 451 23.21 10.89 -8.64
C GLU A 451 22.07 9.90 -8.38
N ASN A 452 22.11 9.20 -7.25
CA ASN A 452 21.07 8.25 -6.83
C ASN A 452 20.79 8.35 -5.33
N PRO A 453 19.76 9.09 -4.89
CA PRO A 453 19.39 9.22 -3.48
C PRO A 453 19.01 7.89 -2.79
N TYR A 454 18.64 6.87 -3.54
CA TYR A 454 18.26 5.55 -3.04
C TYR A 454 19.42 4.56 -2.94
N ILE A 455 20.64 4.97 -3.30
CA ILE A 455 21.83 4.11 -3.32
C ILE A 455 22.07 3.47 -1.94
N THR A 456 22.29 2.15 -1.94
CA THR A 456 22.57 1.37 -0.72
C THR A 456 24.04 1.48 -0.33
N LYS A 457 24.36 1.09 0.91
CA LYS A 457 25.75 1.08 1.41
C LYS A 457 26.60 0.05 0.68
N GLU A 458 25.99 -1.06 0.31
CA GLU A 458 26.60 -2.15 -0.45
C GLU A 458 26.96 -1.70 -1.87
N GLU A 459 26.06 -0.99 -2.54
CA GLU A 459 26.30 -0.40 -3.86
C GLU A 459 27.39 0.70 -3.82
N MET A 460 27.35 1.57 -2.80
CA MET A 460 28.42 2.56 -2.59
C MET A 460 29.78 1.89 -2.40
N ALA A 461 29.83 0.81 -1.61
CA ALA A 461 31.06 0.04 -1.39
C ALA A 461 31.59 -0.58 -2.69
N ALA A 462 30.71 -1.16 -3.50
CA ALA A 462 31.06 -1.76 -4.79
C ALA A 462 31.62 -0.71 -5.78
N ILE A 463 30.96 0.45 -5.89
CA ILE A 463 31.38 1.51 -6.85
C ILE A 463 32.66 2.20 -6.40
N THR A 464 32.82 2.47 -5.10
CA THR A 464 34.00 3.19 -4.59
C THR A 464 35.20 2.31 -4.29
N SER A 465 35.05 0.97 -4.39
CA SER A 465 36.04 -0.03 -3.94
C SER A 465 36.48 0.14 -2.48
N LEU A 466 35.59 0.71 -1.65
CA LEU A 466 35.77 0.86 -0.21
C LEU A 466 35.00 -0.26 0.52
N ASN A 467 35.51 -0.69 1.68
CA ASN A 467 34.75 -1.63 2.50
C ASN A 467 33.54 -0.96 3.17
N ALA A 468 32.51 -1.76 3.50
CA ALA A 468 31.27 -1.26 4.07
C ALA A 468 31.47 -0.50 5.40
N SER A 469 32.47 -0.88 6.22
CA SER A 469 32.77 -0.17 7.48
C SER A 469 33.35 1.22 7.24
N THR A 470 34.12 1.40 6.16
CA THR A 470 34.63 2.73 5.73
C THR A 470 33.49 3.59 5.20
N ILE A 471 32.59 3.07 4.38
CA ILE A 471 31.37 3.77 3.94
C ILE A 471 30.57 4.23 5.16
N MET A 472 30.27 3.34 6.10
CA MET A 472 29.53 3.65 7.33
C MET A 472 30.18 4.76 8.16
N ARG A 473 31.51 4.73 8.32
CA ARG A 473 32.26 5.76 9.06
C ARG A 473 32.14 7.13 8.39
N ASN A 474 32.22 7.18 7.07
CA ASN A 474 32.10 8.43 6.32
C ASN A 474 30.67 8.97 6.34
N ILE A 475 29.66 8.12 6.18
CA ILE A 475 28.25 8.48 6.31
C ILE A 475 27.96 9.01 7.72
N LYS A 476 28.44 8.33 8.78
CA LYS A 476 28.27 8.76 10.16
C LYS A 476 28.86 10.15 10.43
N PHE A 477 29.99 10.48 9.83
CA PHE A 477 30.60 11.81 9.93
C PHE A 477 29.74 12.88 9.24
N MET A 478 29.14 12.55 8.09
CA MET A 478 28.37 13.49 7.28
C MET A 478 26.91 13.60 7.72
N ARG A 479 26.42 12.66 8.52
CA ARG A 479 25.02 12.60 8.98
C ARG A 479 24.68 13.86 9.78
N ASP A 480 23.50 14.40 9.51
CA ASP A 480 22.92 15.61 10.12
C ASP A 480 23.70 16.91 9.88
N LYS A 481 24.84 16.82 9.18
CA LYS A 481 25.67 17.99 8.79
C LYS A 481 25.57 18.28 7.28
N TYR A 482 25.65 17.22 6.48
CA TYR A 482 25.69 17.25 5.01
C TYR A 482 24.72 16.22 4.39
N LEU A 483 24.28 15.23 5.15
CA LEU A 483 23.38 14.17 4.73
C LEU A 483 22.33 13.89 5.78
N ARG A 484 21.10 13.65 5.36
CA ARG A 484 20.01 13.16 6.19
C ARG A 484 19.40 11.92 5.55
N ARG A 485 19.08 10.92 6.36
CA ARG A 485 18.28 9.77 5.93
C ARG A 485 16.82 10.09 6.14
N VAL A 486 16.03 10.08 5.06
CA VAL A 486 14.57 10.28 5.09
C VAL A 486 13.90 8.93 4.92
N GLY A 487 13.02 8.56 5.86
CA GLY A 487 12.36 7.25 5.87
C GLY A 487 13.12 6.16 6.64
N SER A 488 12.71 4.90 6.46
CA SER A 488 13.32 3.74 7.15
C SER A 488 14.67 3.36 6.56
N ASP A 489 15.49 2.61 7.34
CA ASP A 489 16.79 2.12 6.86
C ASP A 489 16.69 1.20 5.63
N LYS A 490 15.57 0.52 5.42
CA LYS A 490 15.34 -0.38 4.26
C LYS A 490 14.75 0.33 3.03
N ASN A 491 13.86 1.31 3.23
CA ASN A 491 13.10 1.94 2.14
C ASN A 491 13.24 3.47 2.11
N GLY A 492 14.13 4.05 2.90
CA GLY A 492 14.38 5.47 2.92
C GLY A 492 15.36 5.91 1.81
N PHE A 493 15.47 7.21 1.62
CA PHE A 493 16.44 7.81 0.70
C PHE A 493 17.36 8.79 1.43
N TRP A 494 18.49 9.10 0.82
CA TRP A 494 19.44 10.08 1.30
C TRP A 494 19.08 11.46 0.78
N GLU A 495 19.07 12.43 1.65
CA GLU A 495 18.89 13.84 1.32
C GLU A 495 20.18 14.58 1.63
N ILE A 496 20.68 15.38 0.67
CA ILE A 496 21.83 16.25 0.86
C ILE A 496 21.33 17.56 1.50
N ILE A 497 21.95 17.94 2.60
CA ILE A 497 21.64 19.17 3.36
C ILE A 497 22.61 20.26 2.90
N ASP A 498 22.10 21.25 2.14
CA ASP A 498 22.88 22.43 1.70
C ASP A 498 22.81 23.58 2.71
#